data_dcd9eaafa42501ec61039f76749e24ce
#
_entry.id   dcd9eaafa42501ec61039f76749e24ce
#
_cell.length_a   1.000
_cell.length_b   1.000
_cell.length_c   1.000
_cell.angle_alpha   90.00
_cell.angle_beta   90.00
_cell.angle_gamma   90.00
#
_symmetry.space_group_name_H-M   'P 1'
#
loop_
_entity.id
_entity.type
_entity.pdbx_description
1 polymer ?
#
loop_
_entity_poly.entity_id
_entity_poly.type
_entity_poly.pdbx_seq_one_letter_code
_entity_poly.pdbx_strand_id
1 'polypeptide(L)'
;MKQWSILLVFLSLSLSLSAQQGYEKDVFVSSTGDSLPYRMIRPESMKAGKKYPLVLFLHGAGERGNDNERQLTHGGQMFLNPVNREKYPAFVLVPQCPAGSYWAYTERPKSLFPADMPAGQEMSSLTRTLKQLLDTYLAMPEVDKKRIYIVGLSMGAMGTYDSVSYTHLTLPTT
;
A
#
# COMPACT_ATOMS: atom_id res chain seq x y z
N MET A 1 22.79 48.82 36.87
CA MET A 1 22.38 47.41 36.72
C MET A 1 21.69 47.25 35.36
N LYS A 2 22.38 46.60 34.41
CA LYS A 2 21.83 46.40 33.06
C LYS A 2 21.09 45.05 33.04
N GLN A 3 19.75 45.07 32.85
CA GLN A 3 18.96 43.90 32.62
C GLN A 3 19.16 43.43 31.19
N TRP A 4 19.63 42.20 31.03
CA TRP A 4 19.74 41.51 29.76
C TRP A 4 18.44 40.75 29.54
N SER A 5 17.59 41.28 28.67
CA SER A 5 16.41 40.56 28.21
C SER A 5 16.85 39.48 27.25
N ILE A 6 16.76 38.22 27.68
CA ILE A 6 16.98 37.05 26.83
C ILE A 6 15.73 36.90 25.98
N LEU A 7 15.86 37.25 24.70
CA LEU A 7 14.82 36.98 23.69
C LEU A 7 14.90 35.51 23.29
N LEU A 8 14.04 34.70 23.88
CA LEU A 8 13.84 33.32 23.46
C LEU A 8 13.11 33.30 22.11
N VAL A 9 13.88 33.18 21.03
CA VAL A 9 13.34 32.91 19.71
C VAL A 9 12.90 31.44 19.69
N PHE A 10 11.59 31.21 19.90
CA PHE A 10 10.98 29.96 19.57
C PHE A 10 10.98 29.80 18.04
N LEU A 11 12.00 29.12 17.52
CA LEU A 11 12.01 28.63 16.16
C LEU A 11 10.96 27.51 16.11
N SER A 12 9.73 27.89 15.76
CA SER A 12 8.68 26.94 15.43
C SER A 12 9.13 26.17 14.19
N LEU A 13 9.71 25.01 14.41
CA LEU A 13 9.93 24.01 13.39
C LEU A 13 8.54 23.57 12.93
N SER A 14 7.97 24.28 11.97
CA SER A 14 6.82 23.84 11.21
C SER A 14 7.25 22.59 10.45
N LEU A 15 7.17 21.46 11.10
CA LEU A 15 7.17 20.18 10.42
C LEU A 15 6.07 20.29 9.37
N SER A 16 6.49 20.33 8.11
CA SER A 16 5.61 20.19 6.97
C SER A 16 4.98 18.79 7.06
N LEU A 17 3.91 18.66 7.86
CA LEU A 17 3.00 17.52 7.86
C LEU A 17 2.16 17.64 6.58
N SER A 18 2.84 17.58 5.43
CA SER A 18 2.23 17.66 4.13
C SER A 18 1.50 16.36 3.82
N ALA A 19 0.26 16.52 3.39
CA ALA A 19 -0.46 15.66 2.43
C ALA A 19 -0.65 14.17 2.72
N GLN A 20 -0.22 13.64 3.87
CA GLN A 20 -0.40 12.25 4.25
C GLN A 20 -1.28 12.08 5.50
N GLN A 21 -1.89 13.17 5.96
CA GLN A 21 -2.89 13.12 7.04
C GLN A 21 -4.05 12.22 6.59
N GLY A 22 -4.25 11.14 7.33
CA GLY A 22 -5.27 10.13 7.06
C GLY A 22 -4.72 8.75 6.72
N TYR A 23 -3.44 8.62 6.37
CA TYR A 23 -2.75 7.34 6.26
C TYR A 23 -1.95 7.02 7.53
N GLU A 24 -2.17 5.87 8.11
CA GLU A 24 -1.29 5.28 9.11
C GLU A 24 -0.01 4.80 8.42
N LYS A 25 1.15 5.02 9.06
CA LYS A 25 2.48 4.60 8.56
C LYS A 25 2.95 3.41 9.37
N ASP A 26 3.31 2.32 8.69
CA ASP A 26 3.78 1.12 9.36
C ASP A 26 4.78 0.35 8.48
N VAL A 27 5.43 -0.67 9.05
CA VAL A 27 6.34 -1.58 8.36
C VAL A 27 5.96 -3.00 8.73
N PHE A 28 5.59 -3.79 7.73
CA PHE A 28 5.36 -5.21 7.91
C PHE A 28 6.68 -5.98 7.87
N VAL A 29 6.87 -6.94 8.77
CA VAL A 29 8.00 -7.86 8.77
C VAL A 29 7.47 -9.27 8.53
N SER A 30 7.94 -9.91 7.46
CA SER A 30 7.55 -11.25 7.09
C SER A 30 8.12 -12.31 8.04
N SER A 31 7.63 -13.55 7.93
CA SER A 31 8.17 -14.69 8.67
C SER A 31 9.63 -15.03 8.32
N THR A 32 10.14 -14.52 7.20
CA THR A 32 11.54 -14.66 6.75
C THR A 32 12.41 -13.44 7.10
N GLY A 33 11.84 -12.43 7.79
CA GLY A 33 12.56 -11.23 8.20
C GLY A 33 12.59 -10.11 7.15
N ASP A 34 11.95 -10.30 5.98
CA ASP A 34 11.84 -9.26 4.97
C ASP A 34 10.91 -8.13 5.43
N SER A 35 11.34 -6.89 5.25
CA SER A 35 10.56 -5.71 5.64
C SER A 35 9.84 -5.10 4.45
N LEU A 36 8.57 -4.72 4.63
CA LEU A 36 7.76 -4.06 3.62
C LEU A 36 7.08 -2.81 4.24
N PRO A 37 7.59 -1.61 3.94
CA PRO A 37 6.93 -0.37 4.33
C PRO A 37 5.56 -0.26 3.67
N TYR A 38 4.55 0.19 4.41
CA TYR A 38 3.22 0.41 3.86
C TYR A 38 2.48 1.54 4.54
N ARG A 39 1.48 2.06 3.85
CA ARG A 39 0.50 3.01 4.36
C ARG A 39 -0.86 2.36 4.40
N MET A 40 -1.68 2.75 5.37
CA MET A 40 -2.99 2.15 5.55
C MET A 40 -4.03 3.20 5.91
N ILE A 41 -5.24 3.05 5.33
CA ILE A 41 -6.44 3.77 5.75
C ILE A 41 -7.42 2.75 6.34
N ARG A 42 -8.04 3.14 7.46
CA ARG A 42 -9.21 2.44 8.03
C ARG A 42 -10.49 3.19 7.66
N PRO A 43 -11.64 2.50 7.61
CA PRO A 43 -12.92 3.19 7.56
C PRO A 43 -13.05 4.17 8.74
N GLU A 44 -13.51 5.42 8.48
CA GLU A 44 -13.59 6.47 9.51
C GLU A 44 -14.53 6.10 10.66
N SER A 45 -15.64 5.44 10.34
CA SER A 45 -16.68 5.10 11.31
C SER A 45 -17.02 3.62 11.21
N MET A 46 -16.22 2.79 11.89
CA MET A 46 -16.49 1.36 11.94
C MET A 46 -17.64 1.07 12.88
N LYS A 47 -18.65 0.32 12.38
CA LYS A 47 -19.80 -0.12 13.17
C LYS A 47 -19.57 -1.55 13.65
N ALA A 48 -19.92 -1.84 14.88
CA ALA A 48 -19.82 -3.18 15.45
C ALA A 48 -20.55 -4.22 14.56
N GLY A 49 -19.90 -5.32 14.27
CA GLY A 49 -20.44 -6.40 13.44
C GLY A 49 -20.48 -6.14 11.93
N LYS A 50 -20.19 -4.92 11.47
CA LYS A 50 -20.09 -4.60 10.04
C LYS A 50 -18.72 -4.98 9.50
N LYS A 51 -18.71 -5.59 8.31
CA LYS A 51 -17.47 -5.91 7.58
C LYS A 51 -17.28 -4.95 6.42
N TYR A 52 -16.00 -4.61 6.17
CA TYR A 52 -15.60 -3.61 5.17
C TYR A 52 -14.70 -4.23 4.10
N PRO A 53 -14.77 -3.75 2.87
CA PRO A 53 -13.86 -4.18 1.80
C PRO A 53 -12.41 -3.90 2.18
N LEU A 54 -11.51 -4.67 1.56
CA LEU A 54 -10.07 -4.43 1.57
C LEU A 54 -9.60 -4.09 0.16
N VAL A 55 -8.90 -2.97 0.03
CA VAL A 55 -8.27 -2.53 -1.22
C VAL A 55 -6.76 -2.60 -1.04
N LEU A 56 -6.07 -3.33 -1.92
CA LEU A 56 -4.62 -3.31 -2.05
C LEU A 56 -4.27 -2.44 -3.27
N PHE A 57 -3.54 -1.34 -3.07
CA PHE A 57 -3.10 -0.47 -4.13
C PHE A 57 -1.59 -0.62 -4.37
N LEU A 58 -1.21 -1.04 -5.58
CA LEU A 58 0.17 -1.24 -6.00
C LEU A 58 0.61 -0.10 -6.93
N HIS A 59 1.60 0.65 -6.50
CA HIS A 59 2.12 1.82 -7.21
C HIS A 59 2.99 1.45 -8.43
N GLY A 60 3.32 2.42 -9.24
CA GLY A 60 4.19 2.30 -10.41
C GLY A 60 5.68 2.22 -10.07
N ALA A 61 6.52 2.07 -11.09
CA ALA A 61 7.97 1.90 -10.92
C ALA A 61 8.67 3.16 -10.37
N GLY A 62 8.11 4.36 -10.59
CA GLY A 62 8.67 5.62 -10.14
C GLY A 62 8.60 5.83 -8.63
N GLU A 63 7.66 5.17 -7.96
CA GLU A 63 7.38 5.33 -6.53
C GLU A 63 8.11 4.31 -5.65
N ARG A 64 8.98 3.47 -6.24
CA ARG A 64 9.82 2.51 -5.51
C ARG A 64 10.74 3.22 -4.53
N GLY A 65 11.01 2.58 -3.41
CA GLY A 65 11.90 3.12 -2.38
C GLY A 65 11.70 2.47 -1.03
N ASN A 66 12.11 3.18 0.02
CA ASN A 66 11.97 2.77 1.41
C ASN A 66 11.59 3.93 2.34
N ASP A 67 11.20 5.08 1.75
CA ASP A 67 10.80 6.27 2.52
C ASP A 67 9.40 6.12 3.13
N ASN A 68 8.63 5.15 2.65
CA ASN A 68 7.23 4.93 3.01
C ASN A 68 6.36 6.17 2.75
N GLU A 69 6.63 6.87 1.62
CA GLU A 69 5.96 8.12 1.22
C GLU A 69 5.62 8.17 -0.26
N ARG A 70 6.57 7.85 -1.13
CA ARG A 70 6.43 7.96 -2.59
C ARG A 70 5.29 7.12 -3.15
N GLN A 71 4.97 5.99 -2.55
CA GLN A 71 3.85 5.12 -2.98
C GLN A 71 2.49 5.85 -3.01
N LEU A 72 2.37 6.99 -2.35
CA LEU A 72 1.15 7.81 -2.32
C LEU A 72 1.12 8.90 -3.41
N THR A 73 2.22 9.12 -4.14
CA THR A 73 2.37 10.21 -5.12
C THR A 73 1.28 10.17 -6.18
N HIS A 74 1.01 8.99 -6.72
CA HIS A 74 -0.02 8.79 -7.75
C HIS A 74 -1.14 7.90 -7.22
N GLY A 75 -2.34 8.45 -7.15
CA GLY A 75 -3.55 7.73 -6.72
C GLY A 75 -3.83 7.76 -5.22
N GLY A 76 -2.85 8.03 -4.34
CA GLY A 76 -3.06 8.05 -2.89
C GLY A 76 -4.14 9.03 -2.43
N GLN A 77 -4.22 10.20 -3.05
CA GLN A 77 -5.20 11.23 -2.70
C GLN A 77 -6.67 10.82 -2.99
N MET A 78 -6.88 9.92 -3.95
CA MET A 78 -8.21 9.42 -4.27
C MET A 78 -8.88 8.73 -3.06
N PHE A 79 -8.09 8.01 -2.27
CA PHE A 79 -8.57 7.30 -1.09
C PHE A 79 -8.77 8.21 0.13
N LEU A 80 -8.17 9.41 0.13
CA LEU A 80 -8.35 10.42 1.18
C LEU A 80 -9.53 11.34 0.92
N ASN A 81 -10.08 11.34 -0.29
CA ASN A 81 -11.22 12.20 -0.62
C ASN A 81 -12.40 11.90 0.32
N PRO A 82 -12.93 12.89 1.07
CA PRO A 82 -13.98 12.67 2.07
C PRO A 82 -15.24 12.04 1.48
N VAL A 83 -15.63 12.43 0.27
CA VAL A 83 -16.81 11.86 -0.42
C VAL A 83 -16.59 10.37 -0.71
N ASN A 84 -15.39 9.99 -1.15
CA ASN A 84 -15.06 8.59 -1.39
C ASN A 84 -15.01 7.79 -0.08
N ARG A 85 -14.46 8.34 0.97
CA ARG A 85 -14.37 7.69 2.29
C ARG A 85 -15.73 7.45 2.91
N GLU A 86 -16.64 8.41 2.78
CA GLU A 86 -18.02 8.28 3.25
C GLU A 86 -18.79 7.25 2.43
N LYS A 87 -18.73 7.36 1.09
CA LYS A 87 -19.53 6.53 0.18
C LYS A 87 -19.01 5.09 0.08
N TYR A 88 -17.69 4.91 0.13
CA TYR A 88 -16.99 3.64 -0.05
C TYR A 88 -16.03 3.32 1.10
N PRO A 89 -16.52 3.23 2.35
CA PRO A 89 -15.64 2.95 3.48
C PRO A 89 -14.96 1.59 3.31
N ALA A 90 -13.63 1.59 3.30
CA ALA A 90 -12.79 0.41 3.07
C ALA A 90 -11.49 0.51 3.87
N PHE A 91 -10.87 -0.64 4.12
CA PHE A 91 -9.44 -0.70 4.42
C PHE A 91 -8.68 -0.52 3.13
N VAL A 92 -7.64 0.33 3.12
CA VAL A 92 -6.79 0.54 1.94
C VAL A 92 -5.34 0.33 2.36
N LEU A 93 -4.67 -0.63 1.74
CA LEU A 93 -3.26 -0.92 1.93
C LEU A 93 -2.47 -0.40 0.73
N VAL A 94 -1.43 0.37 1.00
CA VAL A 94 -0.54 0.95 -0.01
C VAL A 94 0.91 0.62 0.37
N PRO A 95 1.39 -0.59 0.06
CA PRO A 95 2.78 -0.97 0.32
C PRO A 95 3.73 -0.24 -0.63
N GLN A 96 5.00 -0.11 -0.22
CA GLN A 96 6.07 0.43 -1.07
C GLN A 96 7.02 -0.67 -1.52
N CYS A 97 7.10 -0.86 -2.84
CA CYS A 97 8.06 -1.77 -3.45
C CYS A 97 9.49 -1.23 -3.28
N PRO A 98 10.47 -2.02 -2.84
CA PRO A 98 11.87 -1.61 -2.74
C PRO A 98 12.45 -1.16 -4.10
N ALA A 99 13.45 -0.27 -4.07
CA ALA A 99 14.03 0.34 -5.27
C ALA A 99 14.58 -0.67 -6.28
N GLY A 100 15.14 -1.79 -5.81
CA GLY A 100 15.69 -2.85 -6.66
C GLY A 100 14.71 -3.95 -7.05
N SER A 101 13.41 -3.83 -6.70
CA SER A 101 12.41 -4.90 -6.87
C SER A 101 11.27 -4.50 -7.80
N TYR A 102 10.45 -5.50 -8.13
CA TYR A 102 9.22 -5.36 -8.92
C TYR A 102 8.10 -6.16 -8.25
N TRP A 103 6.82 -5.70 -8.42
CA TRP A 103 5.67 -6.38 -7.81
C TRP A 103 5.46 -7.81 -8.28
N ALA A 104 5.80 -8.11 -9.54
CA ALA A 104 5.57 -9.41 -10.15
C ALA A 104 6.85 -10.24 -10.36
N TYR A 105 7.98 -9.57 -10.62
CA TYR A 105 9.21 -10.24 -11.05
C TYR A 105 10.41 -9.65 -10.31
N THR A 106 11.46 -10.48 -10.12
CA THR A 106 12.75 -10.04 -9.56
C THR A 106 13.52 -9.16 -10.53
N GLU A 107 13.25 -9.27 -11.85
CA GLU A 107 13.88 -8.48 -12.91
C GLU A 107 12.80 -7.78 -13.75
N ARG A 108 13.19 -6.66 -14.39
CA ARG A 108 12.29 -5.97 -15.32
C ARG A 108 12.00 -6.89 -16.52
N PRO A 109 10.74 -7.20 -16.83
CA PRO A 109 10.41 -7.99 -18.00
C PRO A 109 10.86 -7.26 -19.27
N LYS A 110 11.43 -8.00 -20.21
CA LYS A 110 11.89 -7.45 -21.50
C LYS A 110 10.72 -6.99 -22.38
N SER A 111 9.56 -7.55 -22.16
CA SER A 111 8.31 -7.22 -22.86
C SER A 111 7.15 -7.10 -21.88
N LEU A 112 6.14 -6.29 -22.24
CA LEU A 112 4.88 -6.16 -21.49
C LEU A 112 3.80 -7.11 -22.02
N PHE A 113 4.13 -7.96 -23.01
CA PHE A 113 3.15 -8.88 -23.58
C PHE A 113 3.10 -10.19 -22.78
N PRO A 114 1.89 -10.73 -22.50
CA PRO A 114 1.73 -11.95 -21.73
C PRO A 114 2.49 -13.17 -22.26
N ALA A 115 2.71 -13.27 -23.58
CA ALA A 115 3.46 -14.34 -24.22
C ALA A 115 4.93 -14.42 -23.79
N ASP A 116 5.50 -13.29 -23.33
CA ASP A 116 6.92 -13.21 -22.92
C ASP A 116 7.07 -13.27 -21.38
N MET A 117 5.98 -13.42 -20.67
CA MET A 117 6.00 -13.59 -19.23
C MET A 117 6.31 -15.06 -18.89
N PRO A 118 7.32 -15.33 -18.05
CA PRO A 118 7.66 -16.69 -17.68
C PRO A 118 6.47 -17.35 -16.95
N ALA A 119 5.97 -18.44 -17.51
CA ALA A 119 4.96 -19.25 -16.83
C ALA A 119 5.64 -20.09 -15.74
N GLY A 120 5.00 -20.18 -14.57
CA GLY A 120 5.42 -21.09 -13.50
C GLY A 120 6.64 -20.66 -12.70
N GLN A 121 6.97 -19.34 -12.67
CA GLN A 121 8.00 -18.85 -11.76
C GLN A 121 7.56 -18.97 -10.30
N GLU A 122 8.52 -19.29 -9.45
CA GLU A 122 8.31 -19.23 -8.00
C GLU A 122 8.02 -17.80 -7.55
N MET A 123 7.14 -17.68 -6.58
CA MET A 123 6.80 -16.42 -5.95
C MET A 123 8.04 -15.73 -5.42
N SER A 124 8.28 -14.48 -5.80
CA SER A 124 9.41 -13.70 -5.29
C SER A 124 9.30 -13.50 -3.76
N SER A 125 10.41 -13.18 -3.09
CA SER A 125 10.42 -12.82 -1.67
C SER A 125 9.46 -11.66 -1.40
N LEU A 126 9.47 -10.62 -2.24
CA LEU A 126 8.56 -9.48 -2.13
C LEU A 126 7.09 -9.90 -2.26
N THR A 127 6.76 -10.75 -3.22
CA THR A 127 5.38 -11.22 -3.43
C THR A 127 4.92 -12.07 -2.24
N ARG A 128 5.81 -12.91 -1.67
CA ARG A 128 5.51 -13.65 -0.43
C ARG A 128 5.26 -12.71 0.75
N THR A 129 6.08 -11.68 0.91
CA THR A 129 5.94 -10.68 1.98
C THR A 129 4.63 -9.90 1.81
N LEU A 130 4.31 -9.48 0.58
CA LEU A 130 3.05 -8.81 0.25
C LEU A 130 1.84 -9.71 0.57
N LYS A 131 1.92 -10.99 0.22
CA LYS A 131 0.86 -11.95 0.53
C LYS A 131 0.67 -12.10 2.05
N GLN A 132 1.75 -12.21 2.83
CA GLN A 132 1.65 -12.31 4.28
C GLN A 132 1.06 -11.03 4.91
N LEU A 133 1.42 -9.85 4.40
CA LEU A 133 0.78 -8.60 4.79
C LEU A 133 -0.73 -8.64 4.51
N LEU A 134 -1.12 -9.05 3.31
CA LEU A 134 -2.53 -9.18 2.94
C LEU A 134 -3.27 -10.18 3.84
N ASP A 135 -2.68 -11.34 4.09
CA ASP A 135 -3.24 -12.39 4.96
C ASP A 135 -3.48 -11.88 6.39
N THR A 136 -2.61 -11.02 6.92
CA THR A 136 -2.78 -10.38 8.24
C THR A 136 -4.07 -9.58 8.30
N TYR A 137 -4.36 -8.78 7.27
CA TYR A 137 -5.60 -8.01 7.21
C TYR A 137 -6.82 -8.87 6.91
N LEU A 138 -6.66 -9.91 6.09
CA LEU A 138 -7.74 -10.88 5.84
C LEU A 138 -8.14 -11.69 7.09
N ALA A 139 -7.26 -11.80 8.07
CA ALA A 139 -7.57 -12.44 9.35
C ALA A 139 -8.43 -11.56 10.27
N MET A 140 -8.52 -10.25 10.02
CA MET A 140 -9.31 -9.32 10.84
C MET A 140 -10.81 -9.59 10.69
N PRO A 141 -11.58 -9.62 11.79
CA PRO A 141 -13.02 -9.88 11.74
C PRO A 141 -13.82 -8.78 11.04
N GLU A 142 -13.28 -7.56 10.98
CA GLU A 142 -13.88 -6.39 10.32
C GLU A 142 -13.68 -6.39 8.80
N VAL A 143 -12.83 -7.26 8.26
CA VAL A 143 -12.57 -7.35 6.82
C VAL A 143 -13.54 -8.30 6.17
N ASP A 144 -14.17 -7.86 5.07
CA ASP A 144 -15.02 -8.68 4.24
C ASP A 144 -14.20 -9.45 3.21
N LYS A 145 -13.93 -10.71 3.49
CA LYS A 145 -13.14 -11.62 2.63
C LYS A 145 -13.75 -11.84 1.24
N LYS A 146 -15.01 -11.46 1.02
CA LYS A 146 -15.70 -11.55 -0.29
C LYS A 146 -15.54 -10.27 -1.11
N ARG A 147 -14.98 -9.20 -0.55
CA ARG A 147 -14.80 -7.91 -1.21
C ARG A 147 -13.36 -7.45 -1.07
N ILE A 148 -12.47 -8.15 -1.78
CA ILE A 148 -11.05 -7.84 -1.86
C ILE A 148 -10.77 -7.30 -3.25
N TYR A 149 -10.16 -6.12 -3.32
CA TYR A 149 -9.84 -5.46 -4.57
C TYR A 149 -8.33 -5.21 -4.64
N ILE A 150 -7.71 -5.59 -5.73
CA ILE A 150 -6.32 -5.23 -6.04
C ILE A 150 -6.35 -4.24 -7.19
N VAL A 151 -5.72 -3.11 -6.99
CA VAL A 151 -5.63 -2.02 -7.96
C VAL A 151 -4.16 -1.72 -8.20
N GLY A 152 -3.75 -1.63 -9.46
CA GLY A 152 -2.35 -1.40 -9.80
C GLY A 152 -2.18 -0.33 -10.87
N LEU A 153 -1.15 0.51 -10.69
CA LEU A 153 -0.72 1.49 -11.67
C LEU A 153 0.57 1.03 -12.36
N SER A 154 0.59 0.93 -13.71
CA SER A 154 1.79 0.57 -14.48
C SER A 154 2.44 -0.74 -13.96
N MET A 155 3.64 -0.69 -13.37
CA MET A 155 4.29 -1.83 -12.71
C MET A 155 3.36 -2.51 -11.69
N GLY A 156 2.52 -1.75 -10.98
CA GLY A 156 1.53 -2.28 -10.05
C GLY A 156 0.42 -3.07 -10.73
N ALA A 157 0.05 -2.72 -11.97
CA ALA A 157 -0.92 -3.51 -12.74
C ALA A 157 -0.37 -4.91 -13.05
N MET A 158 0.94 -5.03 -13.35
CA MET A 158 1.61 -6.33 -13.52
C MET A 158 1.56 -7.14 -12.22
N GLY A 159 1.84 -6.49 -11.08
CA GLY A 159 1.71 -7.12 -9.76
C GLY A 159 0.28 -7.55 -9.43
N THR A 160 -0.73 -6.83 -9.92
CA THR A 160 -2.14 -7.22 -9.77
C THR A 160 -2.42 -8.55 -10.47
N TYR A 161 -1.97 -8.71 -11.71
CA TYR A 161 -2.12 -9.97 -12.45
C TYR A 161 -1.39 -11.12 -11.76
N ASP A 162 -0.16 -10.90 -11.31
CA ASP A 162 0.63 -11.91 -10.61
C ASP A 162 -0.04 -12.31 -9.29
N SER A 163 -0.52 -11.34 -8.51
CA SER A 163 -1.18 -11.57 -7.22
C SER A 163 -2.45 -12.44 -7.34
N VAL A 164 -3.21 -12.31 -8.42
CA VAL A 164 -4.40 -13.14 -8.67
C VAL A 164 -4.03 -14.62 -8.77
N SER A 165 -2.89 -14.94 -9.38
CA SER A 165 -2.42 -16.33 -9.55
C SER A 165 -2.10 -17.02 -8.23
N TYR A 166 -1.76 -16.26 -7.17
CA TYR A 166 -1.34 -16.82 -5.87
C TYR A 166 -2.37 -16.65 -4.74
N THR A 167 -3.39 -15.82 -4.93
CA THR A 167 -4.31 -15.47 -3.84
C THR A 167 -5.67 -16.13 -3.93
N HIS A 168 -5.94 -16.95 -4.94
CA HIS A 168 -7.27 -17.47 -5.28
C HIS A 168 -8.33 -16.35 -5.46
N LEU A 169 -7.91 -15.12 -5.68
CA LEU A 169 -8.79 -14.03 -6.06
C LEU A 169 -9.18 -14.26 -7.52
N THR A 170 -10.43 -14.59 -7.75
CA THR A 170 -10.96 -14.70 -9.11
C THR A 170 -11.17 -13.29 -9.65
N LEU A 171 -10.63 -13.01 -10.86
CA LEU A 171 -11.06 -11.82 -11.61
C LEU A 171 -12.56 -11.96 -11.88
N PRO A 172 -13.36 -10.88 -11.71
CA PRO A 172 -14.74 -10.92 -12.16
C PRO A 172 -14.72 -11.18 -13.67
N THR A 173 -15.21 -12.35 -14.06
CA THR A 173 -15.52 -12.65 -15.46
C THR A 173 -16.81 -11.93 -15.79
N THR A 174 -16.71 -10.86 -16.59
CA THR A 174 -17.89 -10.18 -17.20
C THR A 174 -18.50 -11.04 -18.27
#